data_b89353cb80ef91ddb674a7b1a7462914
#
_entry.id   b89353cb80ef91ddb674a7b1a7462914
#
_cell.length_a   1.000
_cell.length_b   1.000
_cell.length_c   1.000
_cell.angle_alpha   90.00
_cell.angle_beta   90.00
_cell.angle_gamma   90.00
#
_symmetry.space_group_name_H-M   'P 1'
#
loop_
_entity.id
_entity.type
_entity.pdbx_description
1 polymer ?
#
loop_
_entity_poly.entity_id
_entity_poly.type
_entity_poly.pdbx_seq_one_letter_code
_entity_poly.pdbx_strand_id
1 'polypeptide(L)'
;MARHNELGKIGEDYAAEFLEHAGYGIIERDWRQGHRDLDIVARTPDGTTVVFVEVKTRSSDVVMHPDEAVDVRKIRNLGHAANAYVKEKNIVEELRFDLITIVGTAPENFKLEHVVDAFNPLLISISYNSCK
;
A
#
# COMPACT_ATOMS: atom_id res chain seq x y z
N MET A 1 12.35 -1.12 -18.72
CA MET A 1 12.42 -2.10 -17.63
C MET A 1 13.03 -1.49 -16.38
N ALA A 2 14.31 -1.13 -16.46
CA ALA A 2 14.97 -0.53 -15.30
C ALA A 2 14.29 0.75 -14.83
N ARG A 3 13.81 1.57 -15.77
CA ARG A 3 13.14 2.83 -15.42
C ARG A 3 11.89 2.64 -14.60
N HIS A 4 11.08 1.65 -14.95
CA HIS A 4 9.86 1.39 -14.21
C HIS A 4 10.16 0.95 -12.78
N ASN A 5 11.16 0.07 -12.64
CA ASN A 5 11.55 -0.39 -11.33
C ASN A 5 12.18 0.73 -10.51
N GLU A 6 12.97 1.58 -11.18
CA GLU A 6 13.59 2.71 -10.50
C GLU A 6 12.56 3.72 -10.02
N LEU A 7 11.60 4.07 -10.89
CA LEU A 7 10.57 5.03 -10.52
C LEU A 7 9.71 4.49 -9.39
N GLY A 8 9.34 3.21 -9.45
CA GLY A 8 8.57 2.58 -8.39
C GLY A 8 9.30 2.60 -7.07
N LYS A 9 10.61 2.32 -7.10
CA LYS A 9 11.40 2.33 -5.88
C LYS A 9 11.54 3.74 -5.32
N ILE A 10 11.79 4.71 -6.17
CA ILE A 10 11.90 6.10 -5.74
C ILE A 10 10.58 6.58 -5.15
N GLY A 11 9.46 6.21 -5.78
CA GLY A 11 8.14 6.56 -5.25
C GLY A 11 7.87 5.92 -3.90
N GLU A 12 8.26 4.66 -3.75
CA GLU A 12 8.07 3.97 -2.47
C GLU A 12 8.92 4.59 -1.37
N ASP A 13 10.18 4.96 -1.70
CA ASP A 13 11.03 5.68 -0.74
C ASP A 13 10.40 7.02 -0.35
N TYR A 14 9.87 7.72 -1.33
CA TYR A 14 9.21 9.02 -1.11
C TYR A 14 7.98 8.86 -0.21
N ALA A 15 7.20 7.81 -0.47
CA ALA A 15 6.01 7.53 0.34
C ALA A 15 6.38 7.21 1.79
N ALA A 16 7.43 6.41 1.98
CA ALA A 16 7.88 6.07 3.33
C ALA A 16 8.32 7.32 4.09
N GLU A 17 9.06 8.19 3.44
CA GLU A 17 9.50 9.44 4.04
C GLU A 17 8.33 10.34 4.38
N PHE A 18 7.34 10.42 3.47
CA PHE A 18 6.12 11.17 3.71
C PHE A 18 5.41 10.68 4.97
N LEU A 19 5.29 9.36 5.11
CA LEU A 19 4.63 8.77 6.27
C LEU A 19 5.40 9.06 7.55
N GLU A 20 6.73 8.97 7.51
CA GLU A 20 7.54 9.26 8.67
C GLU A 20 7.38 10.71 9.11
N HIS A 21 7.35 11.65 8.17
CA HIS A 21 7.14 13.06 8.49
C HIS A 21 5.75 13.31 9.06
N ALA A 22 4.78 12.44 8.71
CA ALA A 22 3.43 12.54 9.26
C ALA A 22 3.29 11.84 10.61
N GLY A 23 4.39 11.29 11.14
CA GLY A 23 4.41 10.67 12.45
C GLY A 23 4.21 9.16 12.45
N TYR A 24 4.09 8.53 11.29
CA TYR A 24 3.95 7.08 11.22
C TYR A 24 5.30 6.41 11.50
N GLY A 25 5.25 5.25 12.14
CA GLY A 25 6.46 4.43 12.32
C GLY A 25 6.49 3.37 11.24
N ILE A 26 7.54 3.37 10.43
CA ILE A 26 7.68 2.35 9.39
C ILE A 26 8.15 1.06 10.06
N ILE A 27 7.37 -0.01 9.91
CA ILE A 27 7.68 -1.30 10.51
C ILE A 27 8.41 -2.18 9.51
N GLU A 28 7.95 -2.17 8.26
CA GLU A 28 8.45 -3.10 7.25
C GLU A 28 8.35 -2.46 5.89
N ARG A 29 9.29 -2.80 5.01
CA ARG A 29 9.26 -2.37 3.61
C ARG A 29 9.56 -3.55 2.71
N ASP A 30 8.86 -3.62 1.56
CA ASP A 30 9.09 -4.67 0.57
C ASP A 30 9.07 -6.06 1.16
N TRP A 31 8.08 -6.34 1.99
CA TRP A 31 7.95 -7.66 2.59
C TRP A 31 7.38 -8.62 1.56
N ARG A 32 7.97 -9.81 1.48
CA ARG A 32 7.54 -10.82 0.52
C ARG A 32 7.46 -12.19 1.16
N GLN A 33 6.48 -12.95 0.70
CA GLN A 33 6.33 -14.36 1.06
C GLN A 33 5.70 -15.04 -0.15
N GLY A 34 6.52 -15.73 -0.97
CA GLY A 34 6.07 -16.31 -2.21
C GLY A 34 5.62 -15.21 -3.18
N HIS A 35 4.36 -15.28 -3.59
CA HIS A 35 3.78 -14.27 -4.49
C HIS A 35 3.09 -13.13 -3.74
N ARG A 36 3.12 -13.17 -2.42
CA ARG A 36 2.50 -12.15 -1.58
C ARG A 36 3.52 -11.08 -1.27
N ASP A 37 3.14 -9.83 -1.44
CA ASP A 37 4.05 -8.74 -1.15
C ASP A 37 3.29 -7.56 -0.54
N LEU A 38 4.02 -6.81 0.29
CA LEU A 38 3.53 -5.60 0.93
C LEU A 38 4.56 -4.52 0.70
N ASP A 39 4.11 -3.37 0.18
CA ASP A 39 5.02 -2.27 -0.11
C ASP A 39 5.55 -1.63 1.17
N ILE A 40 4.64 -1.20 2.03
CA ILE A 40 4.98 -0.57 3.31
C ILE A 40 4.01 -1.06 4.37
N VAL A 41 4.55 -1.39 5.53
CA VAL A 41 3.76 -1.65 6.73
C VAL A 41 4.17 -0.61 7.75
N ALA A 42 3.20 0.12 8.29
CA ALA A 42 3.49 1.22 9.21
C ALA A 42 2.55 1.17 10.40
N ARG A 43 2.93 1.88 11.47
CA ARG A 43 2.07 2.04 12.64
C ARG A 43 1.66 3.50 12.70
N THR A 44 0.38 3.75 13.01
CA THR A 44 -0.13 5.12 13.10
C THR A 44 0.58 5.91 14.18
N PRO A 45 0.54 7.25 14.12
CA PRO A 45 1.22 8.07 15.12
C PRO A 45 0.76 7.80 16.56
N ASP A 46 -0.51 7.43 16.74
CA ASP A 46 -1.01 7.10 18.09
C ASP A 46 -0.70 5.67 18.51
N GLY A 47 -0.10 4.88 17.62
CA GLY A 47 0.33 3.52 17.93
C GLY A 47 -0.77 2.48 17.96
N THR A 48 -2.01 2.83 17.63
CA THR A 48 -3.14 1.90 17.78
C THR A 48 -3.37 1.00 16.59
N THR A 49 -2.87 1.37 15.42
CA THR A 49 -3.25 0.71 14.17
C THR A 49 -2.03 0.40 13.33
N VAL A 50 -2.01 -0.81 12.78
CA VAL A 50 -1.02 -1.21 11.78
C VAL A 50 -1.64 -0.97 10.41
N VAL A 51 -0.94 -0.26 9.56
CA VAL A 51 -1.43 0.19 8.26
C VAL A 51 -0.63 -0.49 7.16
N PHE A 52 -1.35 -1.13 6.23
CA PHE A 52 -0.74 -1.72 5.05
C PHE A 52 -0.94 -0.71 3.92
N VAL A 53 0.16 -0.18 3.39
CA VAL A 53 0.11 0.91 2.43
C VAL A 53 0.53 0.40 1.06
N GLU A 54 -0.37 0.49 0.11
CA GLU A 54 -0.07 0.19 -1.28
C GLU A 54 0.40 1.48 -1.94
N VAL A 55 1.54 1.44 -2.63
CA VAL A 55 2.10 2.63 -3.28
C VAL A 55 2.04 2.45 -4.79
N LYS A 56 1.42 3.42 -5.46
CA LYS A 56 1.31 3.44 -6.92
C LYS A 56 1.99 4.69 -7.45
N THR A 57 3.04 4.51 -8.23
CA THR A 57 3.80 5.61 -8.83
C THR A 57 3.61 5.60 -10.33
N ARG A 58 3.27 6.76 -10.88
CA ARG A 58 3.05 6.95 -12.33
C ARG A 58 3.83 8.16 -12.80
N SER A 59 4.38 8.07 -14.01
CA SER A 59 5.07 9.23 -14.59
C SER A 59 4.08 10.31 -15.00
N SER A 60 2.83 9.93 -15.29
CA SER A 60 1.77 10.87 -15.70
C SER A 60 0.42 10.28 -15.36
N ASP A 61 -0.54 11.16 -15.01
CA ASP A 61 -1.91 10.74 -14.76
C ASP A 61 -2.78 10.77 -16.02
N VAL A 62 -2.21 11.22 -17.14
CA VAL A 62 -2.95 11.40 -18.38
C VAL A 62 -3.45 10.08 -18.97
N VAL A 63 -2.67 9.01 -18.80
CA VAL A 63 -2.94 7.72 -19.45
C VAL A 63 -3.64 6.73 -18.54
N MET A 64 -4.12 7.16 -17.38
CA MET A 64 -4.68 6.22 -16.43
C MET A 64 -5.80 6.83 -15.62
N HIS A 65 -6.89 6.09 -15.53
CA HIS A 65 -7.99 6.48 -14.66
C HIS A 65 -7.64 6.13 -13.22
N PRO A 66 -8.04 6.95 -12.26
CA PRO A 66 -7.72 6.69 -10.85
C PRO A 66 -8.17 5.31 -10.35
N ASP A 67 -9.32 4.83 -10.80
CA ASP A 67 -9.83 3.54 -10.36
C ASP A 67 -9.11 2.35 -10.99
N GLU A 68 -8.21 2.57 -11.94
CA GLU A 68 -7.38 1.50 -12.48
C GLU A 68 -6.16 1.24 -11.62
N ALA A 69 -5.86 2.11 -10.67
CA ALA A 69 -4.68 1.98 -9.82
C ALA A 69 -4.73 0.71 -8.98
N VAL A 70 -5.90 0.36 -8.48
CA VAL A 70 -6.08 -0.82 -7.62
C VAL A 70 -7.39 -1.49 -7.99
N ASP A 71 -7.34 -2.76 -8.40
CA ASP A 71 -8.53 -3.52 -8.74
C ASP A 71 -8.84 -4.57 -7.66
N VAL A 72 -9.94 -5.27 -7.83
CA VAL A 72 -10.41 -6.25 -6.83
C VAL A 72 -9.39 -7.35 -6.59
N ARG A 73 -8.73 -7.82 -7.67
CA ARG A 73 -7.72 -8.86 -7.55
C ARG A 73 -6.54 -8.37 -6.70
N LYS A 74 -6.11 -7.15 -6.95
CA LYS A 74 -5.01 -6.55 -6.21
C LYS A 74 -5.36 -6.40 -4.74
N ILE A 75 -6.59 -5.94 -4.45
CA ILE A 75 -7.05 -5.79 -3.07
C ILE A 75 -7.11 -7.13 -2.37
N ARG A 76 -7.60 -8.17 -3.05
CA ARG A 76 -7.67 -9.51 -2.47
C ARG A 76 -6.27 -10.03 -2.15
N ASN A 77 -5.33 -9.86 -3.09
CA ASN A 77 -3.96 -10.30 -2.88
C ASN A 77 -3.31 -9.56 -1.72
N LEU A 78 -3.60 -8.27 -1.61
CA LEU A 78 -3.12 -7.47 -0.49
C LEU A 78 -3.67 -7.99 0.84
N GLY A 79 -4.95 -8.38 0.85
CA GLY A 79 -5.56 -8.97 2.03
C GLY A 79 -4.90 -10.27 2.44
N HIS A 80 -4.56 -11.12 1.46
CA HIS A 80 -3.85 -12.36 1.74
C HIS A 80 -2.45 -12.11 2.29
N ALA A 81 -1.75 -11.14 1.71
CA ALA A 81 -0.40 -10.79 2.17
C ALA A 81 -0.45 -10.24 3.59
N ALA A 82 -1.41 -9.36 3.87
CA ALA A 82 -1.58 -8.79 5.21
C ALA A 82 -1.89 -9.87 6.23
N ASN A 83 -2.77 -10.81 5.87
CA ASN A 83 -3.12 -11.92 6.76
C ASN A 83 -1.91 -12.76 7.11
N ALA A 84 -1.07 -13.06 6.12
CA ALA A 84 0.16 -13.83 6.35
C ALA A 84 1.13 -13.05 7.25
N TYR A 85 1.25 -11.75 7.02
CA TYR A 85 2.13 -10.89 7.80
C TYR A 85 1.66 -10.81 9.25
N VAL A 86 0.36 -10.62 9.45
CA VAL A 86 -0.23 -10.54 10.80
C VAL A 86 0.06 -11.80 11.59
N LYS A 87 -0.08 -12.97 10.94
CA LYS A 87 0.18 -14.25 11.60
C LYS A 87 1.65 -14.42 11.91
N GLU A 88 2.51 -14.08 10.96
CA GLU A 88 3.96 -14.25 11.16
C GLU A 88 4.49 -13.36 12.27
N LYS A 89 4.01 -12.13 12.34
CA LYS A 89 4.51 -11.13 13.30
C LYS A 89 3.67 -10.99 14.55
N ASN A 90 2.61 -11.79 14.67
CA ASN A 90 1.71 -11.74 15.83
C ASN A 90 1.16 -10.33 16.08
N ILE A 91 0.68 -9.71 15.02
CA ILE A 91 0.11 -8.37 15.11
C ILE A 91 -1.23 -8.44 15.82
N VAL A 92 -1.41 -7.61 16.84
CA VAL A 92 -2.66 -7.58 17.63
C VAL A 92 -3.39 -6.25 17.51
N GLU A 93 -2.77 -5.25 16.91
CA GLU A 93 -3.38 -3.94 16.73
C GLU A 93 -4.49 -3.99 15.68
N GLU A 94 -5.28 -2.92 15.62
CA GLU A 94 -6.25 -2.73 14.54
C GLU A 94 -5.50 -2.67 13.20
N LEU A 95 -6.19 -3.02 12.13
CA LEU A 95 -5.61 -3.00 10.79
C LEU A 95 -6.31 -1.97 9.93
N ARG A 96 -5.54 -1.34 9.06
CA ARG A 96 -6.07 -0.37 8.11
C ARG A 96 -5.31 -0.50 6.80
N PHE A 97 -6.00 -0.29 5.67
CA PHE A 97 -5.42 -0.43 4.34
C PHE A 97 -5.49 0.91 3.63
N ASP A 98 -4.34 1.47 3.36
CA ASP A 98 -4.21 2.80 2.75
C ASP A 98 -3.62 2.69 1.35
N LEU A 99 -3.88 3.71 0.55
CA LEU A 99 -3.29 3.83 -0.78
C LEU A 99 -2.53 5.15 -0.85
N ILE A 100 -1.31 5.11 -1.35
CA ILE A 100 -0.57 6.32 -1.70
C ILE A 100 -0.35 6.29 -3.20
N THR A 101 -0.80 7.34 -3.88
CA THR A 101 -0.54 7.52 -5.29
C THR A 101 0.44 8.66 -5.48
N ILE A 102 1.38 8.45 -6.38
CA ILE A 102 2.40 9.45 -6.67
C ILE A 102 2.46 9.62 -8.18
N VAL A 103 2.35 10.86 -8.63
CA VAL A 103 2.46 11.19 -10.05
C VAL A 103 3.65 12.12 -10.24
N GLY A 104 4.53 11.76 -11.16
CA GLY A 104 5.71 12.55 -11.45
C GLY A 104 6.85 11.68 -11.96
N THR A 105 7.93 12.33 -12.39
CA THR A 105 9.09 11.64 -12.95
C THR A 105 10.29 11.66 -12.03
N ALA A 106 10.26 12.52 -11.01
CA ALA A 106 11.35 12.65 -10.03
C ALA A 106 10.78 13.28 -8.77
N PRO A 107 11.45 13.10 -7.61
CA PRO A 107 10.91 13.63 -6.35
C PRO A 107 10.56 15.11 -6.36
N GLU A 108 11.31 15.90 -7.12
CA GLU A 108 11.07 17.35 -7.15
C GLU A 108 9.75 17.71 -7.85
N ASN A 109 9.16 16.80 -8.64
CA ASN A 109 7.87 17.08 -9.27
C ASN A 109 6.77 16.07 -8.85
N PHE A 110 7.03 15.28 -7.83
CA PHE A 110 6.04 14.31 -7.35
C PHE A 110 4.83 15.01 -6.75
N LYS A 111 3.65 14.52 -7.12
CA LYS A 111 2.40 14.88 -6.46
C LYS A 111 1.89 13.64 -5.76
N LEU A 112 1.81 13.69 -4.45
CA LEU A 112 1.42 12.56 -3.63
C LEU A 112 0.03 12.76 -3.07
N GLU A 113 -0.77 11.71 -3.14
CA GLU A 113 -2.07 11.68 -2.48
C GLU A 113 -2.11 10.45 -1.58
N HIS A 114 -2.47 10.66 -0.32
CA HIS A 114 -2.60 9.59 0.66
C HIS A 114 -4.09 9.37 0.95
N VAL A 115 -4.60 8.22 0.55
CA VAL A 115 -6.00 7.86 0.80
C VAL A 115 -6.03 6.92 1.99
N VAL A 116 -6.49 7.45 3.12
CA VAL A 116 -6.59 6.69 4.36
C VAL A 116 -7.80 5.79 4.29
N ASP A 117 -7.64 4.53 4.72
CA ASP A 117 -8.72 3.55 4.75
C ASP A 117 -9.33 3.39 3.35
N ALA A 118 -8.46 3.19 2.38
CA ALA A 118 -8.84 3.20 0.96
C ALA A 118 -9.67 1.99 0.56
N PHE A 119 -9.49 0.85 1.21
CA PHE A 119 -10.23 -0.37 0.87
C PHE A 119 -10.23 -1.34 2.04
N ASN A 120 -11.16 -2.30 1.98
CA ASN A 120 -11.29 -3.31 3.01
C ASN A 120 -11.27 -4.69 2.36
N PRO A 121 -10.12 -5.38 2.37
CA PRO A 121 -10.01 -6.70 1.77
C PRO A 121 -10.94 -7.73 2.40
N LEU A 122 -11.28 -7.57 3.66
CA LEU A 122 -12.19 -8.49 4.34
C LEU A 122 -13.58 -8.47 3.72
N LEU A 123 -14.09 -7.28 3.40
CA LEU A 123 -15.41 -7.17 2.76
C LEU A 123 -15.42 -7.83 1.39
N ILE A 124 -14.35 -7.68 0.64
CA ILE A 124 -14.24 -8.31 -0.68
C ILE A 124 -14.21 -9.83 -0.53
N SER A 125 -13.46 -10.35 0.44
CA SER A 125 -13.39 -11.78 0.70
C SER A 125 -14.74 -12.35 1.09
N ILE A 126 -15.47 -11.65 1.96
CA ILE A 126 -16.80 -12.07 2.39
C ILE A 126 -17.75 -12.12 1.21
N SER A 127 -17.76 -11.07 0.38
CA SER A 127 -18.61 -11.02 -0.81
C SER A 127 -18.31 -12.17 -1.77
N TYR A 128 -17.02 -12.42 -1.98
CA TYR A 128 -16.59 -13.50 -2.85
C TYR A 128 -17.07 -14.85 -2.33
N ASN A 129 -16.93 -15.08 -1.06
CA ASN A 129 -17.32 -16.35 -0.43
C ASN A 129 -18.82 -16.53 -0.45
N SER A 130 -19.59 -15.48 -0.26
CA SER A 130 -21.05 -15.59 -0.23
C SER A 130 -21.63 -15.84 -1.61
N CYS A 131 -20.87 -15.61 -2.66
CA CYS A 131 -21.32 -15.91 -4.00
C CYS A 131 -21.22 -17.41 -4.34
N LYS A 132 -20.60 -18.16 -3.49
CA LYS A 132 -20.52 -19.59 -3.65
C LYS A 132 -21.76 -20.29 -3.12
#